data_04eb652b9b8afa0f2c4efd7f4ff35d85
#
_entry.id   04eb652b9b8afa0f2c4efd7f4ff35d85
#
_cell.length_a   1.000
_cell.length_b   1.000
_cell.length_c   1.000
_cell.angle_alpha   90.00
_cell.angle_beta   90.00
_cell.angle_gamma   90.00
#
_symmetry.space_group_name_H-M   'P 1'
#
loop_
_entity.id
_entity.type
_entity.pdbx_description
1 polymer ?
#
loop_
_entity_poly.entity_id
_entity_poly.type
_entity_poly.pdbx_seq_one_letter_code
_entity_poly.pdbx_strand_id
1 'polypeptide(L)'
;LIATEKPFAKKAVDGIKKIITDAGYEVALLEKYTDKAQLLAAVADANALIIRSDKVTAEVIEAAKNLKIVVRAGAGYDNVDLAAATAKGIVVMNTPGQNSNAVAELALGMMVFMARNQFTPGTGSELKGKTLAIHAYGNVGKLVGRKGKALGMNVIAFDPFITDAKVFEADGVKKVDSIEELYAQADYLSLHIPATEQTKKSIGHKLMTSMPKGATLVNTARKEVIDEAGVIQAMTEREDLKYITDIAPEAAAEMSEKFGNRFFATPKKMGAETAEANINAGLAAANQIVDFFKTGNTRFQVNK
;
A
#
# COMPACT_ATOMS: atom_id res chain seq x y z
N LEU A 1 -4.89 24.52 -1.70
CA LEU A 1 -4.25 24.14 -2.98
C LEU A 1 -4.35 22.63 -3.17
N ILE A 2 -4.77 22.18 -4.36
CA ILE A 2 -4.60 20.81 -4.85
C ILE A 2 -3.42 20.86 -5.84
N ALA A 3 -2.31 20.17 -5.55
CA ALA A 3 -1.15 20.14 -6.43
C ALA A 3 -0.81 18.71 -6.82
N THR A 4 -0.89 18.40 -8.14
CA THR A 4 -0.67 17.05 -8.65
C THR A 4 -0.03 17.05 -10.05
N GLU A 5 1.19 16.50 -10.18
CA GLU A 5 1.80 16.19 -11.48
C GLU A 5 0.93 15.20 -12.28
N LYS A 6 0.44 14.17 -11.57
CA LYS A 6 -0.54 13.21 -12.10
C LYS A 6 -1.91 13.56 -11.55
N PRO A 7 -2.78 14.21 -12.34
CA PRO A 7 -4.05 14.73 -11.84
C PRO A 7 -4.96 13.65 -11.27
N PHE A 8 -5.84 14.06 -10.38
CA PHE A 8 -6.99 13.25 -10.01
C PHE A 8 -7.94 13.10 -11.19
N ALA A 9 -8.76 12.05 -11.18
CA ALA A 9 -9.90 11.98 -12.07
C ALA A 9 -10.84 13.18 -11.85
N LYS A 10 -11.45 13.71 -12.90
CA LYS A 10 -12.35 14.87 -12.82
C LYS A 10 -13.38 14.76 -11.69
N LYS A 11 -14.01 13.58 -11.56
CA LYS A 11 -14.98 13.30 -10.49
C LYS A 11 -14.40 13.51 -9.08
N ALA A 12 -13.13 13.16 -8.86
CA ALA A 12 -12.48 13.40 -7.59
C ALA A 12 -12.21 14.88 -7.35
N VAL A 13 -11.73 15.61 -8.37
CA VAL A 13 -11.49 17.06 -8.29
C VAL A 13 -12.79 17.79 -7.97
N ASP A 14 -13.87 17.46 -8.69
CA ASP A 14 -15.20 18.08 -8.48
C ASP A 14 -15.70 17.82 -7.04
N GLY A 15 -15.53 16.59 -6.53
CA GLY A 15 -15.90 16.23 -5.16
C GLY A 15 -15.06 16.94 -4.10
N ILE A 16 -13.74 17.00 -4.29
CA ILE A 16 -12.82 17.74 -3.40
C ILE A 16 -13.22 19.23 -3.37
N LYS A 17 -13.41 19.85 -4.54
CA LYS A 17 -13.83 21.24 -4.64
C LYS A 17 -15.13 21.47 -3.88
N LYS A 18 -16.15 20.63 -4.13
CA LYS A 18 -17.43 20.74 -3.44
C LYS A 18 -17.29 20.71 -1.92
N ILE A 19 -16.55 19.74 -1.37
CA ILE A 19 -16.34 19.60 0.09
C ILE A 19 -15.70 20.87 0.67
N ILE A 20 -14.67 21.39 0.01
CA ILE A 20 -13.91 22.55 0.48
C ILE A 20 -14.75 23.83 0.37
N THR A 21 -15.47 24.04 -0.77
CA THR A 21 -16.30 25.25 -0.99
C THR A 21 -17.55 25.24 -0.13
N ASP A 22 -18.21 24.09 0.08
CA ASP A 22 -19.36 23.97 1.00
C ASP A 22 -18.95 24.30 2.45
N ALA A 23 -17.67 24.14 2.79
CA ALA A 23 -17.14 24.52 4.10
C ALA A 23 -16.76 26.02 4.19
N GLY A 24 -16.91 26.79 3.11
CA GLY A 24 -16.60 28.23 3.05
C GLY A 24 -15.13 28.56 2.72
N TYR A 25 -14.36 27.60 2.18
CA TYR A 25 -12.97 27.80 1.80
C TYR A 25 -12.79 27.87 0.29
N GLU A 26 -11.70 28.52 -0.15
CA GLU A 26 -11.32 28.61 -1.57
C GLU A 26 -10.45 27.45 -2.01
N VAL A 27 -10.55 27.09 -3.30
CA VAL A 27 -9.74 26.01 -3.92
C VAL A 27 -8.93 26.52 -5.08
N ALA A 28 -7.62 26.46 -4.97
CA ALA A 28 -6.68 26.60 -6.08
C ALA A 28 -6.27 25.20 -6.61
N LEU A 29 -6.03 25.10 -7.91
CA LEU A 29 -5.67 23.85 -8.58
C LEU A 29 -4.39 24.04 -9.41
N LEU A 30 -3.40 23.19 -9.17
CA LEU A 30 -2.18 23.06 -9.95
C LEU A 30 -2.05 21.62 -10.44
N GLU A 31 -2.37 21.37 -11.70
CA GLU A 31 -2.31 20.04 -12.29
C GLU A 31 -1.31 19.97 -13.44
N LYS A 32 -0.73 18.77 -13.64
CA LYS A 32 0.19 18.46 -14.75
C LYS A 32 1.39 19.42 -14.82
N TYR A 33 1.79 19.97 -13.70
CA TYR A 33 2.99 20.79 -13.67
C TYR A 33 4.23 19.90 -13.90
N THR A 34 5.22 20.48 -14.55
CA THR A 34 6.45 19.79 -14.96
C THR A 34 7.69 20.39 -14.34
N ASP A 35 7.53 21.56 -13.72
CA ASP A 35 8.60 22.30 -13.06
C ASP A 35 8.27 22.53 -11.59
N LYS A 36 9.22 22.22 -10.73
CA LYS A 36 9.13 22.46 -9.28
C LYS A 36 8.86 23.93 -8.96
N ALA A 37 9.36 24.87 -9.77
CA ALA A 37 9.11 26.29 -9.58
C ALA A 37 7.61 26.64 -9.59
N GLN A 38 6.80 25.92 -10.37
CA GLN A 38 5.35 26.09 -10.40
C GLN A 38 4.72 25.71 -9.04
N LEU A 39 5.19 24.63 -8.43
CA LEU A 39 4.73 24.21 -7.10
C LEU A 39 5.14 25.20 -6.01
N LEU A 40 6.40 25.69 -6.07
CA LEU A 40 6.91 26.68 -5.11
C LEU A 40 6.10 27.99 -5.16
N ALA A 41 5.77 28.45 -6.37
CA ALA A 41 4.94 29.65 -6.55
C ALA A 41 3.49 29.42 -6.05
N ALA A 42 2.89 28.27 -6.39
CA ALA A 42 1.50 27.98 -6.03
C ALA A 42 1.28 27.74 -4.52
N VAL A 43 2.30 27.21 -3.81
CA VAL A 43 2.19 26.90 -2.38
C VAL A 43 2.42 28.13 -1.49
N ALA A 44 2.98 29.22 -2.01
CA ALA A 44 3.42 30.39 -1.25
C ALA A 44 2.32 30.96 -0.34
N ASP A 45 1.09 31.08 -0.83
CA ASP A 45 -0.06 31.63 -0.11
C ASP A 45 -1.06 30.57 0.36
N ALA A 46 -0.80 29.28 0.11
CA ALA A 46 -1.70 28.20 0.47
C ALA A 46 -1.74 27.96 1.99
N ASN A 47 -2.95 27.80 2.55
CA ASN A 47 -3.14 27.42 3.95
C ASN A 47 -3.18 25.89 4.13
N ALA A 48 -3.60 25.17 3.09
CA ALA A 48 -3.65 23.72 3.05
C ALA A 48 -3.19 23.19 1.69
N LEU A 49 -2.56 22.01 1.69
CA LEU A 49 -2.05 21.36 0.48
C LEU A 49 -2.54 19.91 0.41
N ILE A 50 -3.19 19.55 -0.70
CA ILE A 50 -3.48 18.15 -1.07
C ILE A 50 -2.51 17.74 -2.16
N ILE A 51 -1.82 16.62 -1.94
CA ILE A 51 -0.93 15.99 -2.92
C ILE A 51 -1.26 14.50 -3.11
N ARG A 52 -0.74 13.90 -4.17
CA ARG A 52 -0.73 12.45 -4.41
C ARG A 52 0.69 11.90 -4.24
N SER A 53 1.42 11.75 -5.34
CA SER A 53 2.81 11.30 -5.37
C SER A 53 3.83 12.42 -5.47
N ASP A 54 3.37 13.64 -5.45
CA ASP A 54 4.16 14.85 -5.53
C ASP A 54 5.09 15.00 -4.32
N LYS A 55 6.32 15.45 -4.53
CA LYS A 55 7.30 15.59 -3.46
C LYS A 55 7.14 16.91 -2.73
N VAL A 56 6.87 16.85 -1.43
CA VAL A 56 6.88 18.01 -0.52
C VAL A 56 8.21 18.00 0.24
N THR A 57 9.22 18.59 -0.38
CA THR A 57 10.58 18.72 0.19
C THR A 57 10.66 19.88 1.18
N ALA A 58 11.77 19.96 1.93
CA ALA A 58 12.04 21.10 2.81
C ALA A 58 11.92 22.45 2.06
N GLU A 59 12.34 22.54 0.79
CA GLU A 59 12.24 23.77 -0.02
C GLU A 59 10.77 24.14 -0.30
N VAL A 60 9.89 23.16 -0.57
CA VAL A 60 8.44 23.42 -0.75
C VAL A 60 7.83 23.92 0.56
N ILE A 61 8.20 23.30 1.68
CA ILE A 61 7.77 23.71 3.03
C ILE A 61 8.28 25.12 3.37
N GLU A 62 9.50 25.45 2.96
CA GLU A 62 10.10 26.77 3.18
C GLU A 62 9.37 27.85 2.37
N ALA A 63 9.00 27.58 1.13
CA ALA A 63 8.25 28.50 0.27
C ALA A 63 6.81 28.75 0.80
N ALA A 64 6.23 27.80 1.51
CA ALA A 64 4.85 27.82 1.99
C ALA A 64 4.68 28.65 3.27
N LYS A 65 4.53 29.97 3.14
CA LYS A 65 4.51 30.90 4.27
C LYS A 65 3.29 30.75 5.20
N ASN A 66 2.15 30.36 4.64
CA ASN A 66 0.87 30.32 5.34
C ASN A 66 0.36 28.89 5.61
N LEU A 67 1.12 27.87 5.19
CA LEU A 67 0.69 26.48 5.22
C LEU A 67 0.54 25.97 6.67
N LYS A 68 -0.60 25.36 6.97
CA LYS A 68 -0.94 24.75 8.25
C LYS A 68 -1.03 23.23 8.19
N ILE A 69 -1.42 22.70 7.03
CA ILE A 69 -1.64 21.27 6.85
C ILE A 69 -1.28 20.82 5.43
N VAL A 70 -0.62 19.67 5.35
CA VAL A 70 -0.44 18.88 4.13
C VAL A 70 -1.21 17.58 4.29
N VAL A 71 -2.06 17.22 3.33
CA VAL A 71 -2.70 15.90 3.31
C VAL A 71 -2.27 15.14 2.06
N ARG A 72 -1.57 14.03 2.28
CA ARG A 72 -1.25 13.09 1.21
C ARG A 72 -2.46 12.20 0.95
N ALA A 73 -3.08 12.32 -0.22
CA ALA A 73 -4.19 11.47 -0.64
C ALA A 73 -3.69 10.05 -0.96
N GLY A 74 -3.61 9.22 0.05
CA GLY A 74 -3.15 7.83 0.03
C GLY A 74 -2.52 7.39 1.36
N ALA A 75 -2.06 6.14 1.44
CA ALA A 75 -1.57 5.55 2.69
C ALA A 75 -0.09 5.86 2.99
N GLY A 76 0.82 5.72 2.00
CA GLY A 76 2.24 6.06 2.18
C GLY A 76 2.45 7.57 2.22
N TYR A 77 3.52 8.04 2.85
CA TYR A 77 3.85 9.47 2.98
C TYR A 77 5.35 9.74 2.86
N ASP A 78 6.07 8.81 2.24
CA ASP A 78 7.53 8.87 2.03
C ASP A 78 7.95 10.06 1.13
N ASN A 79 6.99 10.68 0.45
CA ASN A 79 7.16 11.83 -0.43
C ASN A 79 7.03 13.18 0.28
N VAL A 80 6.86 13.21 1.62
CA VAL A 80 6.78 14.44 2.42
C VAL A 80 7.94 14.48 3.42
N ASP A 81 8.65 15.60 3.46
CA ASP A 81 9.67 15.86 4.48
C ASP A 81 9.01 16.17 5.83
N LEU A 82 8.84 15.12 6.64
CA LEU A 82 8.17 15.23 7.93
C LEU A 82 8.96 16.10 8.92
N ALA A 83 10.29 16.03 8.90
CA ALA A 83 11.13 16.79 9.81
C ALA A 83 11.01 18.31 9.55
N ALA A 84 11.09 18.70 8.27
CA ALA A 84 10.90 20.10 7.88
C ALA A 84 9.49 20.61 8.20
N ALA A 85 8.46 19.79 7.97
CA ALA A 85 7.08 20.14 8.31
C ALA A 85 6.89 20.34 9.82
N THR A 86 7.43 19.43 10.64
CA THR A 86 7.37 19.51 12.10
C THR A 86 8.08 20.75 12.61
N ALA A 87 9.27 21.07 12.09
CA ALA A 87 10.03 22.26 12.46
C ALA A 87 9.26 23.57 12.22
N LYS A 88 8.35 23.60 11.24
CA LYS A 88 7.47 24.74 10.95
C LYS A 88 6.08 24.65 11.58
N GLY A 89 5.81 23.63 12.38
CA GLY A 89 4.49 23.42 12.99
C GLY A 89 3.39 23.08 11.98
N ILE A 90 3.76 22.55 10.80
CA ILE A 90 2.83 22.13 9.77
C ILE A 90 2.40 20.69 10.04
N VAL A 91 1.10 20.44 10.13
CA VAL A 91 0.52 19.10 10.31
C VAL A 91 0.60 18.34 8.98
N VAL A 92 1.12 17.14 9.01
CA VAL A 92 1.08 16.22 7.85
C VAL A 92 0.16 15.06 8.14
N MET A 93 -0.82 14.84 7.28
CA MET A 93 -1.75 13.71 7.37
C MET A 93 -1.70 12.85 6.10
N ASN A 94 -2.13 11.61 6.24
CA ASN A 94 -2.39 10.71 5.13
C ASN A 94 -3.86 10.25 5.13
N THR A 95 -4.28 9.48 4.12
CA THR A 95 -5.65 8.93 4.04
C THR A 95 -5.59 7.39 4.11
N PRO A 96 -5.35 6.81 5.30
CA PRO A 96 -5.23 5.36 5.44
C PRO A 96 -6.53 4.65 5.12
N GLY A 97 -6.45 3.47 4.54
CA GLY A 97 -7.61 2.62 4.26
C GLY A 97 -8.35 2.92 2.95
N GLN A 98 -8.19 4.10 2.36
CA GLN A 98 -8.98 4.53 1.18
C GLN A 98 -8.67 3.72 -0.10
N ASN A 99 -7.48 3.16 -0.21
CA ASN A 99 -7.03 2.31 -1.31
C ASN A 99 -6.96 0.81 -0.94
N SER A 100 -7.34 0.45 0.28
CA SER A 100 -7.11 -0.91 0.80
C SER A 100 -7.89 -1.97 0.04
N ASN A 101 -9.09 -1.65 -0.43
CA ASN A 101 -9.90 -2.59 -1.21
C ASN A 101 -9.25 -2.90 -2.57
N ALA A 102 -8.74 -1.88 -3.25
CA ALA A 102 -8.04 -2.04 -4.53
C ALA A 102 -6.83 -2.97 -4.40
N VAL A 103 -5.99 -2.74 -3.36
CA VAL A 103 -4.82 -3.60 -3.07
C VAL A 103 -5.25 -5.03 -2.75
N ALA A 104 -6.31 -5.21 -1.96
CA ALA A 104 -6.80 -6.53 -1.60
C ALA A 104 -7.33 -7.31 -2.83
N GLU A 105 -8.03 -6.65 -3.73
CA GLU A 105 -8.50 -7.24 -4.98
C GLU A 105 -7.34 -7.62 -5.90
N LEU A 106 -6.33 -6.76 -6.03
CA LEU A 106 -5.15 -7.07 -6.81
C LEU A 106 -4.42 -8.29 -6.23
N ALA A 107 -4.21 -8.36 -4.90
CA ALA A 107 -3.54 -9.49 -4.25
C ALA A 107 -4.24 -10.82 -4.55
N LEU A 108 -5.57 -10.86 -4.50
CA LEU A 108 -6.34 -12.06 -4.84
C LEU A 108 -6.32 -12.37 -6.35
N GLY A 109 -6.39 -11.34 -7.19
CA GLY A 109 -6.22 -11.50 -8.64
C GLY A 109 -4.85 -12.10 -8.98
N MET A 110 -3.79 -11.66 -8.30
CA MET A 110 -2.45 -12.22 -8.43
C MET A 110 -2.37 -13.69 -7.98
N MET A 111 -3.07 -14.06 -6.89
CA MET A 111 -3.16 -15.48 -6.47
C MET A 111 -3.83 -16.33 -7.53
N VAL A 112 -4.95 -15.88 -8.10
CA VAL A 112 -5.65 -16.59 -9.19
C VAL A 112 -4.76 -16.69 -10.42
N PHE A 113 -4.07 -15.61 -10.78
CA PHE A 113 -3.15 -15.58 -11.93
C PHE A 113 -2.03 -16.64 -11.78
N MET A 114 -1.40 -16.72 -10.60
CA MET A 114 -0.37 -17.73 -10.34
C MET A 114 -0.93 -19.15 -10.24
N ALA A 115 -2.10 -19.34 -9.63
CA ALA A 115 -2.79 -20.63 -9.55
C ALA A 115 -3.14 -21.19 -10.94
N ARG A 116 -3.37 -20.32 -11.91
CA ARG A 116 -3.74 -20.66 -13.29
C ARG A 116 -2.56 -20.51 -14.26
N ASN A 117 -1.31 -20.70 -13.78
CA ASN A 117 -0.07 -20.68 -14.57
C ASN A 117 0.08 -19.40 -15.41
N GLN A 118 -0.22 -18.22 -14.83
CA GLN A 118 -0.21 -16.93 -15.52
C GLN A 118 -1.12 -16.90 -16.77
N PHE A 119 -2.22 -17.66 -16.72
CA PHE A 119 -3.18 -17.88 -17.83
C PHE A 119 -2.56 -18.46 -19.10
N THR A 120 -1.41 -19.12 -18.99
CA THR A 120 -0.84 -19.92 -20.07
C THR A 120 -1.48 -21.31 -20.11
N PRO A 121 -1.54 -21.99 -21.29
CA PRO A 121 -2.07 -23.33 -21.38
C PRO A 121 -1.40 -24.31 -20.40
N GLY A 122 -2.20 -25.16 -19.76
CA GLY A 122 -1.73 -26.16 -18.80
C GLY A 122 -2.69 -26.33 -17.63
N THR A 123 -2.47 -27.38 -16.83
CA THR A 123 -3.28 -27.66 -15.65
C THR A 123 -2.89 -26.73 -14.50
N GLY A 124 -3.81 -25.87 -14.09
CA GLY A 124 -3.66 -25.01 -12.91
C GLY A 124 -4.22 -25.67 -11.64
N SER A 125 -4.32 -24.87 -10.57
CA SER A 125 -4.91 -25.25 -9.30
C SER A 125 -6.04 -24.29 -8.88
N GLU A 126 -6.81 -24.67 -7.87
CA GLU A 126 -7.84 -23.85 -7.25
C GLU A 126 -7.32 -23.22 -5.95
N LEU A 127 -7.89 -22.08 -5.56
CA LEU A 127 -7.61 -21.46 -4.26
C LEU A 127 -8.45 -22.10 -3.14
N LYS A 128 -9.62 -22.63 -3.46
CA LYS A 128 -10.52 -23.27 -2.50
C LYS A 128 -9.81 -24.38 -1.70
N GLY A 129 -9.97 -24.34 -0.38
CA GLY A 129 -9.34 -25.30 0.53
C GLY A 129 -7.86 -25.06 0.82
N LYS A 130 -7.20 -24.17 0.09
CA LYS A 130 -5.81 -23.76 0.35
C LYS A 130 -5.72 -22.82 1.53
N THR A 131 -4.56 -22.81 2.19
CA THR A 131 -4.28 -21.89 3.30
C THR A 131 -3.74 -20.56 2.78
N LEU A 132 -4.49 -19.48 3.03
CA LEU A 132 -4.04 -18.11 2.86
C LEU A 132 -3.49 -17.58 4.19
N ALA A 133 -2.20 -17.34 4.23
CA ALA A 133 -1.50 -16.75 5.35
C ALA A 133 -1.29 -15.24 5.14
N ILE A 134 -1.66 -14.42 6.10
CA ILE A 134 -1.63 -12.96 6.01
C ILE A 134 -0.61 -12.42 7.00
N HIS A 135 0.46 -11.80 6.48
CA HIS A 135 1.48 -11.15 7.29
C HIS A 135 1.16 -9.66 7.43
N ALA A 136 0.71 -9.26 8.59
CA ALA A 136 0.07 -8.03 9.05
C ALA A 136 -1.44 -7.94 8.71
N TYR A 137 -2.25 -7.77 9.77
CA TYR A 137 -3.71 -7.81 9.71
C TYR A 137 -4.34 -6.41 9.88
N GLY A 138 -3.73 -5.42 9.21
CA GLY A 138 -4.23 -4.04 9.12
C GLY A 138 -5.36 -3.88 8.09
N ASN A 139 -5.52 -2.65 7.55
CA ASN A 139 -6.62 -2.32 6.62
C ASN A 139 -6.65 -3.22 5.38
N VAL A 140 -5.51 -3.52 4.76
CA VAL A 140 -5.45 -4.39 3.57
C VAL A 140 -5.59 -5.84 3.98
N GLY A 141 -4.82 -6.31 4.98
CA GLY A 141 -4.82 -7.70 5.42
C GLY A 141 -6.21 -8.21 5.82
N LYS A 142 -7.01 -7.39 6.52
CA LYS A 142 -8.40 -7.71 6.86
C LYS A 142 -9.27 -7.92 5.62
N LEU A 143 -9.15 -7.06 4.61
CA LEU A 143 -9.93 -7.19 3.37
C LEU A 143 -9.48 -8.42 2.56
N VAL A 144 -8.18 -8.71 2.49
CA VAL A 144 -7.64 -9.93 1.87
C VAL A 144 -8.18 -11.16 2.60
N GLY A 145 -8.19 -11.15 3.93
CA GLY A 145 -8.72 -12.24 4.76
C GLY A 145 -10.19 -12.53 4.48
N ARG A 146 -11.04 -11.50 4.54
CA ARG A 146 -12.47 -11.61 4.25
C ARG A 146 -12.75 -12.14 2.85
N LYS A 147 -12.05 -11.60 1.85
CA LYS A 147 -12.19 -12.01 0.45
C LYS A 147 -11.65 -13.43 0.21
N GLY A 148 -10.53 -13.82 0.84
CA GLY A 148 -9.98 -15.17 0.82
C GLY A 148 -10.96 -16.19 1.41
N LYS A 149 -11.60 -15.85 2.54
CA LYS A 149 -12.69 -16.68 3.11
C LYS A 149 -13.84 -16.86 2.14
N ALA A 150 -14.28 -15.80 1.46
CA ALA A 150 -15.35 -15.86 0.46
C ALA A 150 -14.99 -16.75 -0.75
N LEU A 151 -13.69 -16.88 -1.08
CA LEU A 151 -13.17 -17.82 -2.08
C LEU A 151 -13.01 -19.26 -1.54
N GLY A 152 -13.40 -19.52 -0.29
CA GLY A 152 -13.33 -20.85 0.34
C GLY A 152 -11.93 -21.25 0.80
N MET A 153 -11.02 -20.30 1.01
CA MET A 153 -9.70 -20.55 1.57
C MET A 153 -9.76 -20.70 3.11
N ASN A 154 -8.81 -21.44 3.66
CA ASN A 154 -8.51 -21.43 5.09
C ASN A 154 -7.62 -20.22 5.36
N VAL A 155 -8.06 -19.28 6.20
CA VAL A 155 -7.32 -18.04 6.42
C VAL A 155 -6.71 -18.00 7.81
N ILE A 156 -5.40 -17.78 7.85
CA ILE A 156 -4.62 -17.56 9.07
C ILE A 156 -3.90 -16.21 8.97
N ALA A 157 -3.62 -15.56 10.10
CA ALA A 157 -2.93 -14.28 10.08
C ALA A 157 -2.05 -14.07 11.31
N PHE A 158 -0.98 -13.29 11.11
CA PHE A 158 -0.08 -12.81 12.14
C PHE A 158 0.05 -11.29 12.07
N ASP A 159 -0.09 -10.62 13.21
CA ASP A 159 0.21 -9.19 13.36
C ASP A 159 0.75 -8.98 14.79
N PRO A 160 1.99 -8.48 14.97
CA PRO A 160 2.57 -8.32 16.30
C PRO A 160 1.90 -7.21 17.13
N PHE A 161 1.17 -6.30 16.48
CA PHE A 161 0.49 -5.17 17.13
C PHE A 161 -0.97 -5.49 17.50
N ILE A 162 -1.51 -6.60 17.01
CA ILE A 162 -2.90 -7.03 17.30
C ILE A 162 -2.84 -8.29 18.19
N THR A 163 -2.94 -8.08 19.49
CA THR A 163 -2.87 -9.16 20.48
C THR A 163 -4.21 -9.83 20.73
N ASP A 164 -5.33 -9.10 20.56
CA ASP A 164 -6.68 -9.65 20.78
C ASP A 164 -7.09 -10.56 19.60
N ALA A 165 -7.23 -11.85 19.88
CA ALA A 165 -7.65 -12.84 18.89
C ALA A 165 -9.05 -12.56 18.30
N LYS A 166 -9.94 -11.91 19.07
CA LYS A 166 -11.31 -11.56 18.62
C LYS A 166 -11.31 -10.69 17.37
N VAL A 167 -10.25 -9.88 17.15
CA VAL A 167 -10.11 -9.06 15.94
C VAL A 167 -10.00 -9.92 14.68
N PHE A 168 -9.37 -11.09 14.78
CA PHE A 168 -9.23 -12.04 13.68
C PHE A 168 -10.49 -12.92 13.56
N GLU A 169 -11.00 -13.41 14.69
CA GLU A 169 -12.18 -14.26 14.77
C GLU A 169 -13.43 -13.60 14.19
N ALA A 170 -13.59 -12.27 14.37
CA ALA A 170 -14.68 -11.49 13.79
C ALA A 170 -14.76 -11.61 12.26
N ASP A 171 -13.65 -11.90 11.61
CA ASP A 171 -13.56 -12.13 10.15
C ASP A 171 -13.47 -13.63 9.80
N GLY A 172 -13.60 -14.52 10.78
CA GLY A 172 -13.43 -15.98 10.63
C GLY A 172 -11.99 -16.39 10.29
N VAL A 173 -11.00 -15.60 10.72
CA VAL A 173 -9.58 -15.81 10.49
C VAL A 173 -8.94 -16.35 11.77
N LYS A 174 -8.06 -17.35 11.64
CA LYS A 174 -7.31 -17.88 12.76
C LYS A 174 -6.05 -17.05 13.00
N LYS A 175 -5.87 -16.51 14.21
CA LYS A 175 -4.61 -15.91 14.64
C LYS A 175 -3.56 -17.00 14.84
N VAL A 176 -2.34 -16.76 14.39
CA VAL A 176 -1.14 -17.52 14.76
C VAL A 176 -0.18 -16.66 15.56
N ASP A 177 0.70 -17.28 16.35
CA ASP A 177 1.48 -16.59 17.36
C ASP A 177 2.92 -16.26 16.92
N SER A 178 3.36 -16.77 15.77
CA SER A 178 4.69 -16.48 15.25
C SER A 178 4.72 -16.38 13.72
N ILE A 179 5.75 -15.72 13.21
CA ILE A 179 6.02 -15.62 11.76
C ILE A 179 6.36 -17.02 11.22
N GLU A 180 7.13 -17.80 11.96
CA GLU A 180 7.52 -19.16 11.57
C GLU A 180 6.29 -20.05 11.41
N GLU A 181 5.34 -19.97 12.35
CA GLU A 181 4.08 -20.72 12.28
C GLU A 181 3.25 -20.29 11.08
N LEU A 182 3.22 -18.97 10.78
CA LEU A 182 2.49 -18.41 9.65
C LEU A 182 3.01 -18.97 8.33
N TYR A 183 4.33 -18.91 8.11
CA TYR A 183 4.95 -19.34 6.86
C TYR A 183 4.87 -20.86 6.68
N ALA A 184 5.08 -21.64 7.73
CA ALA A 184 5.02 -23.11 7.67
C ALA A 184 3.66 -23.69 7.23
N GLN A 185 2.58 -22.90 7.30
CA GLN A 185 1.24 -23.31 6.93
C GLN A 185 0.73 -22.66 5.61
N ALA A 186 1.52 -21.76 4.99
CA ALA A 186 1.07 -20.90 3.90
C ALA A 186 1.15 -21.59 2.53
N ASP A 187 0.04 -22.00 1.93
CA ASP A 187 -0.02 -22.28 0.49
C ASP A 187 0.12 -20.95 -0.31
N TYR A 188 -0.49 -19.89 0.18
CA TYR A 188 -0.35 -18.52 -0.31
C TYR A 188 -0.02 -17.61 0.86
N LEU A 189 1.10 -16.92 0.80
CA LEU A 189 1.48 -15.92 1.79
C LEU A 189 1.35 -14.52 1.22
N SER A 190 0.50 -13.69 1.82
CA SER A 190 0.26 -12.31 1.40
C SER A 190 0.87 -11.32 2.37
N LEU A 191 1.77 -10.47 1.86
CA LEU A 191 2.49 -9.46 2.63
C LEU A 191 1.74 -8.14 2.66
N HIS A 192 1.54 -7.59 3.87
CA HIS A 192 0.93 -6.27 4.10
C HIS A 192 1.70 -5.44 5.14
N ILE A 193 2.95 -5.82 5.40
CA ILE A 193 3.84 -5.14 6.35
C ILE A 193 4.40 -3.83 5.77
N PRO A 194 4.60 -2.78 6.59
CA PRO A 194 5.33 -1.58 6.18
C PRO A 194 6.83 -1.87 6.07
N ALA A 195 7.57 -1.04 5.33
CA ALA A 195 9.02 -1.05 5.36
C ALA A 195 9.51 -0.20 6.55
N THR A 196 10.05 -0.87 7.56
CA THR A 196 10.69 -0.29 8.74
C THR A 196 12.07 -0.89 8.92
N GLU A 197 12.87 -0.38 9.83
CA GLU A 197 14.19 -0.97 10.12
C GLU A 197 14.10 -2.45 10.55
N GLN A 198 12.99 -2.86 11.19
CA GLN A 198 12.75 -4.25 11.61
C GLN A 198 12.27 -5.15 10.47
N THR A 199 11.59 -4.58 9.47
CA THR A 199 10.96 -5.36 8.39
C THR A 199 11.74 -5.33 7.09
N LYS A 200 12.69 -4.41 6.91
CA LYS A 200 13.59 -4.38 5.76
C LYS A 200 14.36 -5.69 5.65
N LYS A 201 14.33 -6.29 4.45
CA LYS A 201 14.99 -7.57 4.14
C LYS A 201 14.68 -8.71 5.11
N SER A 202 13.52 -8.64 5.79
CA SER A 202 13.12 -9.70 6.74
C SER A 202 12.56 -10.95 6.05
N ILE A 203 12.15 -10.84 4.79
CA ILE A 203 11.55 -11.92 4.03
C ILE A 203 12.59 -12.45 3.03
N GLY A 204 13.18 -13.59 3.35
CA GLY A 204 14.26 -14.18 2.57
C GLY A 204 14.27 -15.71 2.63
N HIS A 205 15.45 -16.31 2.45
CA HIS A 205 15.64 -17.74 2.27
C HIS A 205 14.95 -18.60 3.34
N LYS A 206 15.21 -18.33 4.65
CA LYS A 206 14.71 -19.14 5.77
C LYS A 206 13.18 -19.24 5.76
N LEU A 207 12.49 -18.11 5.57
CA LEU A 207 11.02 -18.07 5.57
C LEU A 207 10.45 -18.72 4.31
N MET A 208 11.03 -18.43 3.15
CA MET A 208 10.58 -19.02 1.88
C MET A 208 10.72 -20.54 1.89
N THR A 209 11.85 -21.08 2.36
CA THR A 209 12.07 -22.54 2.39
C THR A 209 11.23 -23.28 3.41
N SER A 210 10.72 -22.60 4.44
CA SER A 210 9.79 -23.18 5.44
C SER A 210 8.35 -23.35 4.93
N MET A 211 7.99 -22.71 3.80
CA MET A 211 6.63 -22.78 3.25
C MET A 211 6.32 -24.19 2.69
N PRO A 212 5.05 -24.62 2.66
CA PRO A 212 4.63 -25.87 2.06
C PRO A 212 5.04 -26.03 0.60
N LYS A 213 4.97 -27.26 0.10
CA LYS A 213 5.27 -27.56 -1.31
C LYS A 213 4.31 -26.83 -2.25
N GLY A 214 4.86 -26.14 -3.25
CA GLY A 214 4.08 -25.40 -4.25
C GLY A 214 3.58 -24.03 -3.78
N ALA A 215 4.05 -23.56 -2.63
CA ALA A 215 3.61 -22.29 -2.05
C ALA A 215 3.96 -21.06 -2.90
N THR A 216 3.16 -20.02 -2.75
CA THR A 216 3.30 -18.74 -3.47
C THR A 216 3.42 -17.59 -2.49
N LEU A 217 4.52 -16.83 -2.60
CA LEU A 217 4.66 -15.53 -1.95
C LEU A 217 3.99 -14.44 -2.79
N VAL A 218 3.13 -13.62 -2.18
CA VAL A 218 2.44 -12.48 -2.82
C VAL A 218 2.83 -11.19 -2.11
N ASN A 219 3.49 -10.28 -2.82
CA ASN A 219 3.92 -9.01 -2.25
C ASN A 219 3.24 -7.82 -2.95
N THR A 220 2.24 -7.24 -2.31
CA THR A 220 1.63 -5.96 -2.68
C THR A 220 1.95 -4.87 -1.65
N ALA A 221 2.93 -5.10 -0.78
CA ALA A 221 3.32 -4.20 0.30
C ALA A 221 4.46 -3.26 -0.10
N ARG A 222 5.71 -3.69 0.09
CA ARG A 222 6.94 -2.92 -0.19
C ARG A 222 8.05 -3.85 -0.71
N LYS A 223 8.86 -3.38 -1.66
CA LYS A 223 10.01 -4.16 -2.16
C LYS A 223 11.10 -4.30 -1.09
N GLU A 224 11.27 -3.28 -0.27
CA GLU A 224 12.31 -3.19 0.76
C GLU A 224 12.21 -4.28 1.82
N VAL A 225 11.05 -4.90 2.01
CA VAL A 225 10.89 -6.00 2.99
C VAL A 225 11.47 -7.32 2.49
N ILE A 226 11.73 -7.44 1.18
CA ILE A 226 12.26 -8.63 0.55
C ILE A 226 13.79 -8.61 0.59
N ASP A 227 14.38 -9.70 1.07
CA ASP A 227 15.78 -10.07 0.80
C ASP A 227 15.81 -10.78 -0.56
N GLU A 228 16.06 -10.02 -1.63
CA GLU A 228 16.01 -10.54 -2.99
C GLU A 228 16.99 -11.71 -3.21
N ALA A 229 18.21 -11.61 -2.67
CA ALA A 229 19.19 -12.68 -2.77
C ALA A 229 18.71 -13.97 -2.07
N GLY A 230 18.13 -13.84 -0.87
CA GLY A 230 17.57 -14.96 -0.13
C GLY A 230 16.36 -15.59 -0.82
N VAL A 231 15.50 -14.79 -1.46
CA VAL A 231 14.36 -15.31 -2.24
C VAL A 231 14.84 -16.03 -3.51
N ILE A 232 15.82 -15.48 -4.23
CA ILE A 232 16.43 -16.12 -5.41
C ILE A 232 17.05 -17.45 -5.01
N GLN A 233 17.80 -17.50 -3.91
CA GLN A 233 18.39 -18.74 -3.40
C GLN A 233 17.30 -19.78 -3.08
N ALA A 234 16.27 -19.41 -2.33
CA ALA A 234 15.16 -20.30 -1.97
C ALA A 234 14.43 -20.88 -3.18
N MET A 235 14.13 -20.04 -4.19
CA MET A 235 13.45 -20.47 -5.41
C MET A 235 14.36 -21.30 -6.34
N THR A 236 15.68 -21.18 -6.17
CA THR A 236 16.67 -22.03 -6.89
C THR A 236 16.75 -23.42 -6.26
N GLU A 237 16.77 -23.51 -4.94
CA GLU A 237 16.81 -24.77 -4.19
C GLU A 237 15.44 -25.50 -4.22
N ARG A 238 14.35 -24.74 -4.25
CA ARG A 238 12.98 -25.20 -4.23
C ARG A 238 12.26 -24.80 -5.52
N GLU A 239 12.29 -25.67 -6.52
CA GLU A 239 11.70 -25.46 -7.86
C GLU A 239 10.17 -25.38 -7.85
N ASP A 240 9.54 -25.68 -6.73
CA ASP A 240 8.10 -25.63 -6.52
C ASP A 240 7.60 -24.26 -6.01
N LEU A 241 8.50 -23.43 -5.43
CA LEU A 241 8.13 -22.12 -4.88
C LEU A 241 7.87 -21.09 -5.99
N LYS A 242 6.93 -20.17 -5.69
CA LYS A 242 6.52 -19.10 -6.60
C LYS A 242 6.55 -17.75 -5.90
N TYR A 243 6.82 -16.69 -6.66
CA TYR A 243 6.79 -15.32 -6.17
C TYR A 243 6.08 -14.40 -7.15
N ILE A 244 5.11 -13.62 -6.67
CA ILE A 244 4.41 -12.60 -7.45
C ILE A 244 4.35 -11.28 -6.69
N THR A 245 4.56 -10.17 -7.40
CA THR A 245 4.59 -8.84 -6.78
C THR A 245 4.04 -7.74 -7.70
N ASP A 246 3.42 -6.73 -7.10
CA ASP A 246 3.02 -5.50 -7.81
C ASP A 246 4.11 -4.42 -7.80
N ILE A 247 5.28 -4.75 -7.29
CA ILE A 247 6.44 -3.86 -7.21
C ILE A 247 7.65 -4.62 -7.72
N ALA A 248 8.13 -4.28 -8.92
CA ALA A 248 9.30 -4.95 -9.48
C ALA A 248 10.51 -4.86 -8.55
N PRO A 249 11.11 -5.99 -8.14
CA PRO A 249 12.38 -6.01 -7.43
C PRO A 249 13.51 -5.53 -8.34
N GLU A 250 14.68 -5.24 -7.76
CA GLU A 250 15.85 -4.82 -8.55
C GLU A 250 16.36 -5.97 -9.44
N ALA A 251 16.27 -7.21 -8.94
CA ALA A 251 16.62 -8.43 -9.67
C ALA A 251 15.47 -8.96 -10.57
N ALA A 252 14.44 -8.16 -10.93
CA ALA A 252 13.28 -8.64 -11.68
C ALA A 252 13.64 -9.32 -13.02
N ALA A 253 14.61 -8.79 -13.74
CA ALA A 253 15.06 -9.37 -15.01
C ALA A 253 15.71 -10.76 -14.80
N GLU A 254 16.61 -10.89 -13.84
CA GLU A 254 17.23 -12.16 -13.45
C GLU A 254 16.18 -13.18 -13.00
N MET A 255 15.26 -12.76 -12.12
CA MET A 255 14.19 -13.63 -11.64
C MET A 255 13.28 -14.13 -12.76
N SER A 256 12.95 -13.25 -13.72
CA SER A 256 12.12 -13.63 -14.87
C SER A 256 12.79 -14.63 -15.76
N GLU A 257 14.09 -14.44 -16.07
CA GLU A 257 14.88 -15.37 -16.89
C GLU A 257 15.05 -16.73 -16.18
N LYS A 258 15.38 -16.70 -14.89
CA LYS A 258 15.73 -17.90 -14.12
C LYS A 258 14.52 -18.75 -13.72
N PHE A 259 13.39 -18.11 -13.41
CA PHE A 259 12.23 -18.78 -12.82
C PHE A 259 11.01 -18.89 -13.76
N GLY A 260 10.99 -18.15 -14.86
CA GLY A 260 9.91 -18.23 -15.85
C GLY A 260 8.53 -17.98 -15.19
N ASN A 261 7.60 -18.90 -15.40
CA ASN A 261 6.23 -18.81 -14.88
C ASN A 261 6.08 -18.96 -13.36
N ARG A 262 7.18 -19.19 -12.64
CA ARG A 262 7.20 -19.17 -11.16
C ARG A 262 7.38 -17.78 -10.57
N PHE A 263 7.76 -16.80 -11.40
CA PHE A 263 7.92 -15.41 -11.01
C PHE A 263 7.08 -14.48 -11.89
N PHE A 264 6.50 -13.46 -11.28
CA PHE A 264 5.87 -12.34 -12.00
C PHE A 264 5.97 -11.06 -11.20
N ALA A 265 6.31 -9.98 -11.87
CA ALA A 265 6.26 -8.63 -11.32
C ALA A 265 5.56 -7.68 -12.29
N THR A 266 4.69 -6.81 -11.79
CA THR A 266 4.17 -5.72 -12.61
C THR A 266 5.26 -4.70 -12.89
N PRO A 267 5.29 -4.03 -14.05
CA PRO A 267 6.35 -3.09 -14.40
C PRO A 267 6.37 -1.84 -13.51
N LYS A 268 5.27 -1.55 -12.81
CA LYS A 268 5.15 -0.49 -11.83
C LYS A 268 4.12 -0.86 -10.77
N LYS A 269 4.16 -0.21 -9.61
CA LYS A 269 3.20 -0.41 -8.53
C LYS A 269 1.77 -0.12 -9.01
N MET A 270 0.87 -1.08 -8.82
CA MET A 270 -0.51 -1.03 -9.32
C MET A 270 -1.57 -1.14 -8.21
N GLY A 271 -1.20 -1.56 -7.01
CA GLY A 271 -2.17 -1.91 -5.95
C GLY A 271 -3.22 -0.85 -5.66
N ALA A 272 -2.88 0.43 -5.77
CA ALA A 272 -3.77 1.56 -5.50
C ALA A 272 -4.30 2.25 -6.78
N GLU A 273 -3.98 1.75 -7.97
CA GLU A 273 -4.28 2.40 -9.25
C GLU A 273 -5.69 2.05 -9.76
N THR A 274 -6.72 2.33 -8.95
CA THR A 274 -8.14 2.26 -9.35
C THR A 274 -8.81 3.62 -9.26
N ALA A 275 -9.84 3.84 -10.06
CA ALA A 275 -10.61 5.09 -10.04
C ALA A 275 -11.22 5.35 -8.65
N GLU A 276 -11.75 4.31 -8.03
CA GLU A 276 -12.39 4.36 -6.71
C GLU A 276 -11.38 4.71 -5.62
N ALA A 277 -10.21 4.08 -5.60
CA ALA A 277 -9.16 4.38 -4.63
C ALA A 277 -8.68 5.83 -4.73
N ASN A 278 -8.50 6.32 -5.96
CA ASN A 278 -8.09 7.71 -6.22
C ASN A 278 -9.17 8.72 -5.79
N ILE A 279 -10.45 8.44 -6.10
CA ILE A 279 -11.57 9.29 -5.68
C ILE A 279 -11.67 9.31 -4.15
N ASN A 280 -11.73 8.15 -3.52
CA ASN A 280 -11.89 8.03 -2.07
C ASN A 280 -10.75 8.71 -1.30
N ALA A 281 -9.50 8.54 -1.75
CA ALA A 281 -8.36 9.20 -1.13
C ALA A 281 -8.42 10.73 -1.23
N GLY A 282 -8.84 11.26 -2.39
CA GLY A 282 -9.02 12.70 -2.59
C GLY A 282 -10.13 13.29 -1.73
N LEU A 283 -11.30 12.64 -1.68
CA LEU A 283 -12.42 13.08 -0.84
C LEU A 283 -12.07 13.02 0.65
N ALA A 284 -11.38 11.95 1.08
CA ALA A 284 -10.92 11.83 2.46
C ALA A 284 -9.94 12.95 2.83
N ALA A 285 -9.01 13.30 1.92
CA ALA A 285 -8.08 14.41 2.14
C ALA A 285 -8.81 15.76 2.32
N ALA A 286 -9.81 16.04 1.48
CA ALA A 286 -10.63 17.24 1.60
C ALA A 286 -11.39 17.30 2.94
N ASN A 287 -12.02 16.18 3.33
CA ASN A 287 -12.73 16.11 4.62
C ASN A 287 -11.79 16.31 5.81
N GLN A 288 -10.58 15.73 5.79
CA GLN A 288 -9.58 15.93 6.84
C GLN A 288 -9.14 17.39 6.96
N ILE A 289 -8.96 18.10 5.85
CA ILE A 289 -8.62 19.53 5.85
C ILE A 289 -9.76 20.36 6.47
N VAL A 290 -11.00 20.10 6.05
CA VAL A 290 -12.15 20.80 6.61
C VAL A 290 -12.30 20.54 8.11
N ASP A 291 -12.15 19.29 8.53
CA ASP A 291 -12.23 18.90 9.93
C ASP A 291 -11.08 19.53 10.76
N PHE A 292 -9.87 19.54 10.23
CA PHE A 292 -8.74 20.19 10.86
C PHE A 292 -8.98 21.69 11.12
N PHE A 293 -9.44 22.43 10.11
CA PHE A 293 -9.71 23.86 10.30
C PHE A 293 -10.90 24.16 11.20
N LYS A 294 -11.92 23.30 11.22
CA LYS A 294 -13.12 23.49 12.06
C LYS A 294 -12.93 23.04 13.51
N THR A 295 -12.19 21.96 13.74
CA THR A 295 -12.16 21.30 15.05
C THR A 295 -10.77 21.11 15.63
N GLY A 296 -9.70 21.34 14.83
CA GLY A 296 -8.33 21.03 15.23
C GLY A 296 -8.01 19.52 15.20
N ASN A 297 -8.85 18.69 14.55
CA ASN A 297 -8.65 17.25 14.53
C ASN A 297 -7.37 16.86 13.77
N THR A 298 -6.49 16.13 14.46
CA THR A 298 -5.21 15.63 13.94
C THR A 298 -5.11 14.09 13.98
N ARG A 299 -6.26 13.39 13.94
CA ARG A 299 -6.31 11.92 14.10
C ARG A 299 -5.37 11.16 13.16
N PHE A 300 -5.18 11.66 11.95
CA PHE A 300 -4.36 11.02 10.91
C PHE A 300 -2.98 11.65 10.76
N GLN A 301 -2.53 12.44 11.74
CA GLN A 301 -1.21 13.07 11.72
C GLN A 301 -0.09 12.04 11.79
N VAL A 302 0.90 12.18 10.90
CA VAL A 302 2.05 11.28 10.75
C VAL A 302 3.38 11.89 11.19
N ASN A 303 3.44 13.18 11.41
CA ASN A 303 4.64 13.91 11.85
C ASN A 303 4.49 14.42 13.33
N LYS A 304 4.38 13.47 14.25
CA LYS A 304 4.30 13.78 15.69
C LYS A 304 5.67 14.00 16.29
#